data_f625bef2c3b03464ccba3025e00321da
#
_entry.id   f625bef2c3b03464ccba3025e00321da
#
_cell.length_a   1.000
_cell.length_b   1.000
_cell.length_c   1.000
_cell.angle_alpha   90.00
_cell.angle_beta   90.00
_cell.angle_gamma   90.00
#
_symmetry.space_group_name_H-M   'P 1'
#
loop_
_entity.id
_entity.type
_entity.pdbx_description
1 polymer ?
#
loop_
_entity_poly.entity_id
_entity_poly.type
_entity_poly.pdbx_seq_one_letter_code
_entity_poly.pdbx_strand_id
1 'polypeptide(L)'
;MSLESDNRSVKPQLGNAGIRHGGQNKASGTSLPHIVSKTVRSLSVENLGKQYEGRPVVRGVSLSIQRGEVVGLLGPNGAGKTTCFYIITGLIRPDYGTILLNGQDITELPMYRRARLGLGYLPQEASIFRGLTVEQNIRAVLEVVEKSFPRREELLEELLGEFSITHLRRTSSLALSGGERRRVEIARTLASRPDFVLLDEPLAGIDPIATNDIRDLIKHLKERGIGVMITDHNVRDTLDIVDRAYIIHDGMVLMDGLPADIVGNEDVRRVYLGDRFNL
;
A
#
# COMPACT_ATOMS: atom_id res chain seq x y z
N MET A 1 63.15 -14.98 24.21
CA MET A 1 62.91 -16.30 24.84
C MET A 1 61.73 -16.87 24.09
N SER A 2 61.84 -17.53 22.87
CA SER A 2 62.28 -18.94 22.68
C SER A 2 61.32 -19.86 23.42
N LEU A 3 60.56 -20.68 22.72
CA LEU A 3 60.72 -21.93 22.01
C LEU A 3 59.32 -22.34 21.51
N GLU A 4 59.03 -22.56 20.26
CA GLU A 4 59.27 -23.69 19.38
C GLU A 4 58.92 -25.09 19.92
N SER A 5 58.22 -25.74 18.99
CA SER A 5 58.25 -27.16 18.59
C SER A 5 56.93 -27.90 18.93
N ASP A 6 56.45 -28.88 18.18
CA ASP A 6 56.77 -29.56 16.94
C ASP A 6 55.65 -30.57 16.64
N ASN A 7 55.24 -30.63 15.41
CA ASN A 7 55.05 -31.75 14.50
C ASN A 7 54.64 -33.14 15.04
N ARG A 8 53.57 -33.73 14.46
CA ARG A 8 53.67 -34.98 13.69
C ARG A 8 52.32 -35.53 13.18
N SER A 9 52.31 -35.67 11.91
CA SER A 9 51.43 -36.47 11.07
C SER A 9 51.42 -37.96 11.42
N VAL A 10 50.26 -38.62 11.27
CA VAL A 10 50.19 -40.06 10.93
C VAL A 10 48.97 -40.34 10.06
N LYS A 11 49.21 -40.79 8.82
CA LYS A 11 48.28 -41.61 8.02
C LYS A 11 48.55 -43.06 8.30
N PRO A 12 47.60 -43.98 8.16
CA PRO A 12 47.76 -45.14 7.28
C PRO A 12 46.54 -45.41 6.40
N GLN A 13 46.78 -45.72 5.25
CA GLN A 13 46.73 -46.74 4.21
C GLN A 13 45.58 -47.75 4.24
N LEU A 14 44.83 -47.74 3.11
CA LEU A 14 44.40 -48.79 2.19
C LEU A 14 44.11 -50.22 2.72
N GLY A 15 42.91 -50.69 2.44
CA GLY A 15 42.48 -52.08 2.32
C GLY A 15 41.38 -52.24 1.27
N ASN A 16 41.75 -52.80 0.15
CA ASN A 16 40.96 -53.15 -1.01
C ASN A 16 40.30 -54.52 -0.81
N ALA A 17 39.03 -54.71 -1.04
CA ALA A 17 38.49 -56.00 -1.50
C ALA A 17 37.09 -55.78 -2.14
N GLY A 18 37.00 -56.10 -3.40
CA GLY A 18 35.78 -56.06 -4.23
C GLY A 18 34.89 -57.27 -4.01
N ILE A 19 33.71 -57.18 -4.61
CA ILE A 19 33.01 -58.18 -5.47
C ILE A 19 31.57 -57.72 -5.77
N ARG A 20 31.31 -57.52 -7.03
CA ARG A 20 30.21 -57.71 -7.98
C ARG A 20 28.77 -58.01 -7.50
N HIS A 21 27.88 -57.42 -8.32
CA HIS A 21 26.57 -57.74 -8.90
C HIS A 21 25.48 -56.84 -8.35
N GLY A 22 24.85 -56.00 -9.14
CA GLY A 22 23.99 -56.31 -10.27
C GLY A 22 22.57 -55.88 -9.88
N GLY A 23 22.06 -54.76 -10.36
CA GLY A 23 20.69 -54.35 -10.11
C GLY A 23 20.41 -52.97 -10.71
N GLN A 24 20.03 -52.98 -12.00
CA GLN A 24 19.48 -51.78 -12.63
C GLN A 24 18.11 -51.48 -12.00
N ASN A 25 17.99 -50.40 -11.25
CA ASN A 25 16.74 -49.77 -10.96
C ASN A 25 16.73 -48.36 -11.59
N LYS A 26 16.00 -48.26 -12.68
CA LYS A 26 15.57 -46.98 -13.27
C LYS A 26 14.72 -46.25 -12.24
N ALA A 27 15.28 -45.31 -11.50
CA ALA A 27 14.54 -44.33 -10.78
C ALA A 27 14.03 -43.32 -11.81
N SER A 28 12.70 -43.41 -12.11
CA SER A 28 11.94 -42.40 -12.79
C SER A 28 12.01 -41.10 -11.97
N GLY A 29 12.80 -40.16 -12.49
CA GLY A 29 12.85 -38.80 -11.96
C GLY A 29 11.49 -38.12 -12.16
N THR A 30 10.65 -38.17 -11.14
CA THR A 30 9.49 -37.29 -11.06
C THR A 30 10.02 -35.88 -10.75
N SER A 31 10.21 -35.10 -11.80
CA SER A 31 10.43 -33.68 -11.66
C SER A 31 9.17 -33.10 -10.99
N LEU A 32 9.34 -32.68 -9.75
CA LEU A 32 8.34 -31.85 -9.08
C LEU A 32 8.08 -30.62 -9.97
N PRO A 33 6.80 -30.27 -10.23
CA PRO A 33 6.53 -29.06 -10.97
C PRO A 33 7.14 -27.89 -10.18
N HIS A 34 8.00 -27.11 -10.85
CA HIS A 34 8.36 -25.78 -10.39
C HIS A 34 7.04 -24.99 -10.24
N ILE A 35 6.51 -24.95 -9.03
CA ILE A 35 5.50 -23.95 -8.67
C ILE A 35 6.23 -22.63 -8.79
N VAL A 36 6.08 -21.97 -9.94
CA VAL A 36 6.38 -20.55 -10.07
C VAL A 36 5.42 -19.88 -9.10
N SER A 37 5.91 -19.63 -7.89
CA SER A 37 5.24 -18.78 -6.92
C SER A 37 5.01 -17.45 -7.62
N LYS A 38 3.77 -17.21 -8.06
CA LYS A 38 3.34 -15.92 -8.56
C LYS A 38 3.56 -14.98 -7.38
N THR A 39 4.64 -14.20 -7.43
CA THR A 39 5.00 -13.27 -6.35
C THR A 39 3.79 -12.37 -6.18
N VAL A 40 3.01 -12.60 -5.14
CA VAL A 40 1.81 -11.80 -4.86
C VAL A 40 2.31 -10.40 -4.54
N ARG A 41 2.04 -9.46 -5.43
CA ARG A 41 2.39 -8.06 -5.21
C ARG A 41 1.39 -7.48 -4.22
N SER A 42 1.85 -7.23 -3.00
CA SER A 42 1.04 -6.78 -1.88
C SER A 42 1.75 -5.71 -1.06
N LEU A 43 0.98 -4.91 -0.37
CA LEU A 43 1.41 -4.12 0.77
C LEU A 43 0.87 -4.85 2.01
N SER A 44 1.74 -5.29 2.92
CA SER A 44 1.36 -5.94 4.16
C SER A 44 1.98 -5.25 5.37
N VAL A 45 1.24 -5.29 6.46
CA VAL A 45 1.58 -4.73 7.76
C VAL A 45 1.40 -5.84 8.78
N GLU A 46 2.43 -6.09 9.57
CA GLU A 46 2.45 -7.18 10.54
C GLU A 46 2.73 -6.63 11.93
N ASN A 47 1.78 -6.86 12.84
CA ASN A 47 1.89 -6.54 14.27
C ASN A 47 2.34 -5.10 14.56
N LEU A 48 1.76 -4.12 13.85
CA LEU A 48 2.14 -2.71 13.95
C LEU A 48 1.73 -2.11 15.29
N GLY A 49 2.66 -1.42 15.93
CA GLY A 49 2.38 -0.74 17.20
C GLY A 49 2.96 0.66 17.29
N LYS A 50 2.22 1.54 17.97
CA LYS A 50 2.62 2.92 18.27
C LYS A 50 2.03 3.42 19.57
N GLN A 51 2.87 4.08 20.36
CA GLN A 51 2.43 4.78 21.55
C GLN A 51 2.94 6.23 21.56
N TYR A 52 2.21 7.11 22.22
CA TYR A 52 2.59 8.49 22.48
C TYR A 52 2.53 8.75 23.99
N GLU A 53 3.62 9.21 24.56
CA GLU A 53 3.71 9.51 26.00
C GLU A 53 3.22 8.34 26.88
N GLY A 54 3.59 7.10 26.51
CA GLY A 54 3.18 5.89 27.21
C GLY A 54 1.74 5.42 26.91
N ARG A 55 0.96 6.17 26.12
CA ARG A 55 -0.41 5.80 25.73
C ARG A 55 -0.40 5.05 24.42
N PRO A 56 -0.79 3.77 24.37
CA PRO A 56 -0.84 3.01 23.13
C PRO A 56 -1.99 3.51 22.24
N VAL A 57 -1.68 3.84 20.98
CA VAL A 57 -2.65 4.29 19.97
C VAL A 57 -2.85 3.24 18.88
N VAL A 58 -1.79 2.48 18.55
CA VAL A 58 -1.86 1.32 17.65
C VAL A 58 -1.27 0.13 18.39
N ARG A 59 -1.98 -1.00 18.41
CA ARG A 59 -1.74 -2.11 19.31
C ARG A 59 -1.75 -3.44 18.57
N GLY A 60 -0.70 -3.70 17.77
CA GLY A 60 -0.54 -4.97 17.05
C GLY A 60 -1.43 -5.08 15.80
N VAL A 61 -1.64 -3.98 15.08
CA VAL A 61 -2.45 -3.98 13.85
C VAL A 61 -1.73 -4.76 12.75
N SER A 62 -2.42 -5.75 12.18
CA SER A 62 -2.00 -6.46 10.99
C SER A 62 -3.05 -6.31 9.90
N LEU A 63 -2.60 -5.97 8.70
CA LEU A 63 -3.47 -5.80 7.53
C LEU A 63 -2.68 -6.03 6.24
N SER A 64 -3.39 -6.28 5.16
CA SER A 64 -2.79 -6.43 3.85
C SER A 64 -3.69 -5.86 2.75
N ILE A 65 -3.10 -5.55 1.61
CA ILE A 65 -3.80 -5.13 0.40
C ILE A 65 -3.07 -5.69 -0.81
N GLN A 66 -3.82 -6.15 -1.79
CA GLN A 66 -3.29 -6.65 -3.06
C GLN A 66 -3.42 -5.59 -4.16
N ARG A 67 -2.65 -5.72 -5.22
CA ARG A 67 -2.85 -4.88 -6.42
C ARG A 67 -4.22 -5.12 -7.03
N GLY A 68 -4.87 -4.04 -7.43
CA GLY A 68 -6.24 -4.08 -7.98
C GLY A 68 -7.32 -4.37 -6.94
N GLU A 69 -7.00 -4.22 -5.67
CA GLU A 69 -7.94 -4.34 -4.56
C GLU A 69 -8.18 -2.97 -3.92
N VAL A 70 -9.41 -2.72 -3.49
CA VAL A 70 -9.79 -1.53 -2.70
C VAL A 70 -10.13 -1.98 -1.28
N VAL A 71 -9.37 -1.49 -0.30
CA VAL A 71 -9.50 -1.89 1.11
C VAL A 71 -9.84 -0.68 1.96
N GLY A 72 -10.88 -0.79 2.77
CA GLY A 72 -11.25 0.21 3.78
C GLY A 72 -10.50 -0.01 5.09
N LEU A 73 -10.02 1.07 5.71
CA LEU A 73 -9.55 1.09 7.10
C LEU A 73 -10.48 1.97 7.91
N LEU A 74 -11.47 1.37 8.54
CA LEU A 74 -12.62 2.04 9.15
C LEU A 74 -12.61 1.90 10.68
N GLY A 75 -13.42 2.69 11.36
CA GLY A 75 -13.54 2.67 12.82
C GLY A 75 -13.87 4.04 13.37
N PRO A 76 -14.22 4.14 14.66
CA PRO A 76 -14.58 5.40 15.30
C PRO A 76 -13.41 6.40 15.35
N ASN A 77 -13.71 7.65 15.68
CA ASN A 77 -12.69 8.67 15.90
C ASN A 77 -11.78 8.26 17.07
N GLY A 78 -10.47 8.47 16.90
CA GLY A 78 -9.48 8.06 17.90
C GLY A 78 -9.10 6.58 17.88
N ALA A 79 -9.67 5.75 17.00
CA ALA A 79 -9.36 4.32 16.90
C ALA A 79 -7.91 4.00 16.44
N GLY A 80 -7.17 5.00 15.92
CA GLY A 80 -5.79 4.81 15.45
C GLY A 80 -5.61 4.75 13.93
N LYS A 81 -6.68 4.94 13.13
CA LYS A 81 -6.64 4.87 11.64
C LYS A 81 -5.58 5.78 11.02
N THR A 82 -5.65 7.07 11.29
CA THR A 82 -4.69 8.07 10.77
C THR A 82 -3.25 7.77 11.20
N THR A 83 -3.07 7.29 12.43
CA THR A 83 -1.74 6.86 12.91
C THR A 83 -1.23 5.67 12.11
N CYS A 84 -2.06 4.66 11.83
CA CYS A 84 -1.70 3.55 10.94
C CYS A 84 -1.31 4.05 9.54
N PHE A 85 -2.09 4.94 8.94
CA PHE A 85 -1.78 5.55 7.63
C PHE A 85 -0.44 6.27 7.64
N TYR A 86 -0.18 7.09 8.65
CA TYR A 86 1.07 7.83 8.78
C TYR A 86 2.29 6.92 8.97
N ILE A 87 2.10 5.80 9.65
CA ILE A 87 3.16 4.81 9.78
C ILE A 87 3.38 4.08 8.45
N ILE A 88 2.33 3.66 7.75
CA ILE A 88 2.43 2.97 6.47
C ILE A 88 3.05 3.89 5.40
N THR A 89 2.71 5.18 5.41
CA THR A 89 3.30 6.17 4.49
C THR A 89 4.74 6.55 4.83
N GLY A 90 5.20 6.30 6.05
CA GLY A 90 6.55 6.66 6.53
C GLY A 90 6.66 8.10 7.04
N LEU A 91 5.54 8.74 7.36
CA LEU A 91 5.49 10.01 8.08
C LEU A 91 5.82 9.86 9.57
N ILE A 92 5.45 8.72 10.15
CA ILE A 92 5.72 8.37 11.55
C ILE A 92 6.41 7.00 11.58
N ARG A 93 7.37 6.81 12.47
CA ARG A 93 7.99 5.50 12.71
C ARG A 93 7.14 4.68 13.67
N PRO A 94 6.93 3.39 13.40
CA PRO A 94 6.34 2.47 14.39
C PRO A 94 7.29 2.28 15.57
N ASP A 95 6.74 1.84 16.70
CA ASP A 95 7.56 1.42 17.85
C ASP A 95 7.90 -0.08 17.71
N TYR A 96 7.04 -0.86 17.04
CA TYR A 96 7.28 -2.26 16.67
C TYR A 96 6.39 -2.66 15.49
N GLY A 97 6.66 -3.82 14.90
CA GLY A 97 5.98 -4.37 13.73
C GLY A 97 6.76 -4.16 12.45
N THR A 98 6.25 -4.70 11.34
CA THR A 98 6.93 -4.74 10.05
C THR A 98 5.98 -4.30 8.94
N ILE A 99 6.48 -3.56 7.96
CA ILE A 99 5.75 -3.15 6.76
C ILE A 99 6.50 -3.69 5.54
N LEU A 100 5.82 -4.52 4.75
CA LEU A 100 6.37 -5.12 3.54
C LEU A 100 5.66 -4.58 2.30
N LEU A 101 6.41 -4.11 1.33
CA LEU A 101 5.93 -3.70 0.01
C LEU A 101 6.49 -4.66 -1.04
N ASN A 102 5.63 -5.43 -1.68
CA ASN A 102 6.02 -6.47 -2.63
C ASN A 102 7.09 -7.44 -2.05
N GLY A 103 6.98 -7.75 -0.74
CA GLY A 103 7.93 -8.61 -0.02
C GLY A 103 9.21 -7.90 0.46
N GLN A 104 9.42 -6.64 0.11
CA GLN A 104 10.55 -5.84 0.61
C GLN A 104 10.16 -5.13 1.91
N ASP A 105 10.99 -5.26 2.94
CA ASP A 105 10.81 -4.49 4.18
C ASP A 105 11.09 -3.00 3.94
N ILE A 106 10.07 -2.17 4.23
CA ILE A 106 10.11 -0.72 4.10
C ILE A 106 9.92 0.00 5.44
N THR A 107 9.92 -0.74 6.55
CA THR A 107 9.55 -0.24 7.89
C THR A 107 10.34 1.01 8.28
N GLU A 108 11.65 1.00 8.08
CA GLU A 108 12.53 2.11 8.43
C GLU A 108 12.71 3.14 7.29
N LEU A 109 12.11 2.90 6.13
CA LEU A 109 12.27 3.80 4.99
C LEU A 109 11.42 5.07 5.16
N PRO A 110 11.98 6.26 4.93
CA PRO A 110 11.22 7.51 4.91
C PRO A 110 10.27 7.56 3.71
N MET A 111 9.22 8.37 3.82
CA MET A 111 8.13 8.51 2.84
C MET A 111 8.63 8.63 1.38
N TYR A 112 9.64 9.47 1.11
CA TYR A 112 10.13 9.67 -0.27
C TYR A 112 10.76 8.40 -0.89
N ARG A 113 11.34 7.51 -0.06
CA ARG A 113 11.85 6.21 -0.54
C ARG A 113 10.72 5.25 -0.80
N ARG A 114 9.70 5.22 0.07
CA ARG A 114 8.50 4.40 -0.15
C ARG A 114 7.76 4.82 -1.42
N ALA A 115 7.68 6.14 -1.69
CA ALA A 115 7.10 6.66 -2.92
C ALA A 115 7.83 6.16 -4.18
N ARG A 116 9.18 6.11 -4.15
CA ARG A 116 9.99 5.56 -5.25
C ARG A 116 9.84 4.04 -5.43
N LEU A 117 9.42 3.34 -4.39
CA LEU A 117 9.13 1.91 -4.44
C LEU A 117 7.69 1.61 -4.87
N GLY A 118 6.88 2.63 -5.12
CA GLY A 118 5.53 2.48 -5.63
C GLY A 118 4.41 2.66 -4.61
N LEU A 119 4.65 3.36 -3.49
CA LEU A 119 3.62 3.70 -2.50
C LEU A 119 3.21 5.17 -2.64
N GLY A 120 2.03 5.43 -3.21
CA GLY A 120 1.43 6.76 -3.32
C GLY A 120 0.64 7.11 -2.05
N TYR A 121 0.57 8.40 -1.75
CA TYR A 121 -0.25 8.93 -0.65
C TYR A 121 -0.96 10.21 -1.05
N LEU A 122 -2.26 10.25 -0.79
CA LEU A 122 -3.10 11.40 -1.00
C LEU A 122 -3.73 11.80 0.34
N PRO A 123 -3.26 12.88 0.98
CA PRO A 123 -3.74 13.33 2.27
C PRO A 123 -5.18 13.89 2.18
N GLN A 124 -5.82 14.03 3.33
CA GLN A 124 -7.11 14.69 3.49
C GLN A 124 -7.05 16.15 3.06
N GLU A 125 -6.00 16.86 3.52
CA GLU A 125 -5.80 18.25 3.14
C GLU A 125 -5.30 18.38 1.70
N ALA A 126 -5.65 19.52 1.06
CA ALA A 126 -5.20 19.81 -0.29
C ALA A 126 -3.68 19.84 -0.39
N SER A 127 -3.13 18.89 -1.15
CA SER A 127 -1.68 18.70 -1.34
C SER A 127 -1.13 19.39 -2.59
N ILE A 128 -1.99 20.07 -3.37
CA ILE A 128 -1.61 20.72 -4.63
C ILE A 128 -0.52 21.80 -4.43
N PHE A 129 0.41 21.89 -5.35
CA PHE A 129 1.40 22.97 -5.35
C PHE A 129 0.76 24.28 -5.78
N ARG A 130 0.38 25.10 -4.80
CA ARG A 130 -0.48 26.30 -4.97
C ARG A 130 0.07 27.36 -5.93
N GLY A 131 1.41 27.46 -6.08
CA GLY A 131 2.05 28.41 -6.98
C GLY A 131 2.19 27.93 -8.43
N LEU A 132 1.74 26.73 -8.75
CA LEU A 132 1.92 26.09 -10.05
C LEU A 132 0.60 25.97 -10.81
N THR A 133 0.68 25.84 -12.14
CA THR A 133 -0.44 25.46 -12.99
C THR A 133 -0.72 23.94 -12.85
N VAL A 134 -1.83 23.46 -13.44
CA VAL A 134 -2.17 22.04 -13.51
C VAL A 134 -1.04 21.23 -14.14
N GLU A 135 -0.58 21.64 -15.33
CA GLU A 135 0.54 21.02 -16.05
C GLU A 135 1.81 20.97 -15.18
N GLN A 136 2.17 22.09 -14.57
CA GLN A 136 3.37 22.17 -13.73
C GLN A 136 3.30 21.30 -12.49
N ASN A 137 2.12 21.12 -11.90
CA ASN A 137 1.90 20.20 -10.78
C ASN A 137 2.25 18.74 -11.12
N ILE A 138 1.83 18.27 -12.30
CA ILE A 138 2.09 16.90 -12.76
C ILE A 138 3.55 16.79 -13.21
N ARG A 139 4.03 17.76 -13.99
CA ARG A 139 5.41 17.81 -14.52
C ARG A 139 6.46 17.76 -13.41
N ALA A 140 6.23 18.46 -12.29
CA ALA A 140 7.16 18.47 -11.15
C ALA A 140 7.44 17.06 -10.60
N VAL A 141 6.45 16.16 -10.62
CA VAL A 141 6.65 14.76 -10.24
C VAL A 141 7.32 13.97 -11.36
N LEU A 142 6.86 14.15 -12.61
CA LEU A 142 7.45 13.46 -13.76
C LEU A 142 8.95 13.75 -13.91
N GLU A 143 9.41 14.96 -13.62
CA GLU A 143 10.84 15.33 -13.65
C GLU A 143 11.69 14.56 -12.64
N VAL A 144 11.10 14.14 -11.53
CA VAL A 144 11.78 13.34 -10.50
C VAL A 144 11.87 11.86 -10.88
N VAL A 145 10.85 11.32 -11.57
CA VAL A 145 10.72 9.87 -11.81
C VAL A 145 11.11 9.43 -13.21
N GLU A 146 11.04 10.33 -14.21
CA GLU A 146 11.35 10.03 -15.60
C GLU A 146 12.47 10.94 -16.15
N LYS A 147 13.56 10.34 -16.60
CA LYS A 147 14.73 11.08 -17.11
C LYS A 147 14.56 11.55 -18.56
N SER A 148 13.82 10.81 -19.35
CA SER A 148 13.60 11.10 -20.77
C SER A 148 12.61 12.23 -20.96
N PHE A 149 13.03 13.34 -21.54
CA PHE A 149 12.13 14.47 -21.82
C PHE A 149 10.96 14.07 -22.73
N PRO A 150 11.14 13.39 -23.88
CA PRO A 150 10.02 12.98 -24.70
C PRO A 150 9.01 12.11 -23.95
N ARG A 151 9.49 11.16 -23.12
CA ARG A 151 8.60 10.29 -22.37
C ARG A 151 7.84 11.04 -21.27
N ARG A 152 8.44 12.08 -20.67
CA ARG A 152 7.72 12.95 -19.72
C ARG A 152 6.55 13.67 -20.38
N GLU A 153 6.76 14.19 -21.61
CA GLU A 153 5.69 14.88 -22.34
C GLU A 153 4.55 13.92 -22.70
N GLU A 154 4.88 12.71 -23.17
CA GLU A 154 3.88 11.67 -23.44
C GLU A 154 3.05 11.34 -22.17
N LEU A 155 3.72 11.09 -21.05
CA LEU A 155 3.07 10.79 -19.77
C LEU A 155 2.21 11.96 -19.26
N LEU A 156 2.67 13.19 -19.47
CA LEU A 156 1.90 14.38 -19.12
C LEU A 156 0.60 14.44 -19.92
N GLU A 157 0.66 14.25 -21.25
CA GLU A 157 -0.54 14.23 -22.12
C GLU A 157 -1.47 13.06 -21.74
N GLU A 158 -0.90 11.86 -21.49
CA GLU A 158 -1.67 10.71 -21.02
C GLU A 158 -2.45 11.06 -19.74
N LEU A 159 -1.79 11.62 -18.71
CA LEU A 159 -2.42 11.95 -17.44
C LEU A 159 -3.46 13.09 -17.56
N LEU A 160 -3.15 14.12 -18.34
CA LEU A 160 -4.09 15.23 -18.59
C LEU A 160 -5.37 14.74 -19.27
N GLY A 161 -5.24 13.85 -20.25
CA GLY A 161 -6.36 13.25 -20.98
C GLY A 161 -7.16 12.29 -20.11
N GLU A 162 -6.48 11.38 -19.41
CA GLU A 162 -7.07 10.36 -18.54
C GLU A 162 -7.97 10.96 -17.45
N PHE A 163 -7.52 12.05 -16.82
CA PHE A 163 -8.28 12.74 -15.76
C PHE A 163 -9.18 13.86 -16.28
N SER A 164 -9.34 13.99 -17.62
CA SER A 164 -10.18 15.01 -18.25
C SER A 164 -9.85 16.45 -17.80
N ILE A 165 -8.58 16.74 -17.57
CA ILE A 165 -8.08 18.05 -17.11
C ILE A 165 -7.21 18.78 -18.16
N THR A 166 -7.19 18.31 -19.41
CA THR A 166 -6.41 18.92 -20.50
C THR A 166 -6.80 20.38 -20.74
N HIS A 167 -8.09 20.70 -20.65
CA HIS A 167 -8.59 22.08 -20.81
C HIS A 167 -8.15 23.03 -19.68
N LEU A 168 -7.73 22.47 -18.54
CA LEU A 168 -7.25 23.22 -17.37
C LEU A 168 -5.71 23.33 -17.31
N ARG A 169 -4.99 22.78 -18.29
CA ARG A 169 -3.52 22.60 -18.20
C ARG A 169 -2.74 23.85 -17.78
N ARG A 170 -3.16 25.05 -18.24
CA ARG A 170 -2.53 26.35 -17.93
C ARG A 170 -3.22 27.08 -16.77
N THR A 171 -4.29 26.54 -16.23
CA THR A 171 -5.02 27.13 -15.13
C THR A 171 -4.19 27.05 -13.84
N SER A 172 -4.17 28.15 -13.09
CA SER A 172 -3.54 28.19 -11.77
C SER A 172 -4.26 27.21 -10.83
N SER A 173 -3.52 26.44 -10.05
CA SER A 173 -4.08 25.51 -9.08
C SER A 173 -4.99 26.16 -8.02
N LEU A 174 -4.83 27.47 -7.80
CA LEU A 174 -5.68 28.23 -6.87
C LEU A 174 -7.08 28.51 -7.43
N ALA A 175 -7.24 28.48 -8.76
CA ALA A 175 -8.52 28.76 -9.43
C ALA A 175 -9.38 27.50 -9.64
N LEU A 176 -8.90 26.32 -9.26
CA LEU A 176 -9.60 25.06 -9.44
C LEU A 176 -10.71 24.86 -8.42
N SER A 177 -11.86 24.33 -8.88
CA SER A 177 -12.89 23.77 -8.01
C SER A 177 -12.35 22.60 -7.18
N GLY A 178 -13.08 22.18 -6.15
CA GLY A 178 -12.69 21.05 -5.29
C GLY A 178 -12.48 19.76 -6.08
N GLY A 179 -13.41 19.42 -6.97
CA GLY A 179 -13.32 18.22 -7.81
C GLY A 179 -12.20 18.27 -8.84
N GLU A 180 -12.01 19.40 -9.52
CA GLU A 180 -10.87 19.58 -10.45
C GLU A 180 -9.53 19.48 -9.73
N ARG A 181 -9.40 20.09 -8.56
CA ARG A 181 -8.22 20.00 -7.72
C ARG A 181 -7.92 18.55 -7.36
N ARG A 182 -8.91 17.79 -6.94
CA ARG A 182 -8.74 16.39 -6.56
C ARG A 182 -8.28 15.52 -7.73
N ARG A 183 -8.83 15.75 -8.93
CA ARG A 183 -8.36 15.07 -10.16
C ARG A 183 -6.89 15.37 -10.46
N VAL A 184 -6.47 16.63 -10.30
CA VAL A 184 -5.05 17.02 -10.48
C VAL A 184 -4.15 16.39 -9.43
N GLU A 185 -4.55 16.35 -8.17
CA GLU A 185 -3.78 15.72 -7.09
C GLU A 185 -3.58 14.22 -7.32
N ILE A 186 -4.61 13.53 -7.81
CA ILE A 186 -4.52 12.11 -8.14
C ILE A 186 -3.67 11.89 -9.40
N ALA A 187 -3.89 12.66 -10.48
CA ALA A 187 -3.03 12.61 -11.66
C ALA A 187 -1.55 12.81 -11.31
N ARG A 188 -1.26 13.77 -10.42
CA ARG A 188 0.09 13.99 -9.89
C ARG A 188 0.61 12.80 -9.09
N THR A 189 -0.23 12.16 -8.26
CA THR A 189 0.15 10.96 -7.51
C THR A 189 0.48 9.81 -8.46
N LEU A 190 -0.30 9.63 -9.52
CA LEU A 190 -0.08 8.59 -10.53
C LEU A 190 1.13 8.86 -11.43
N ALA A 191 1.59 10.09 -11.52
CA ALA A 191 2.83 10.41 -12.24
C ALA A 191 4.04 9.63 -11.70
N SER A 192 4.02 9.22 -10.42
CA SER A 192 5.05 8.35 -9.81
C SER A 192 4.87 6.86 -10.13
N ARG A 193 3.81 6.46 -10.85
CA ARG A 193 3.46 5.06 -11.20
C ARG A 193 3.39 4.14 -9.98
N PRO A 194 2.55 4.46 -8.99
CA PRO A 194 2.47 3.66 -7.78
C PRO A 194 1.82 2.30 -8.02
N ASP A 195 2.27 1.28 -7.27
CA ASP A 195 1.60 -0.03 -7.16
C ASP A 195 0.43 0.04 -6.16
N PHE A 196 0.54 0.93 -5.15
CA PHE A 196 -0.46 1.14 -4.11
C PHE A 196 -0.65 2.63 -3.84
N VAL A 197 -1.88 3.03 -3.54
CA VAL A 197 -2.24 4.40 -3.16
C VAL A 197 -3.05 4.39 -1.88
N LEU A 198 -2.63 5.19 -0.91
CA LEU A 198 -3.35 5.43 0.33
C LEU A 198 -4.12 6.74 0.19
N LEU A 199 -5.43 6.70 0.37
CA LEU A 199 -6.35 7.83 0.31
C LEU A 199 -6.88 8.12 1.72
N ASP A 200 -6.47 9.25 2.28
CA ASP A 200 -6.90 9.67 3.62
C ASP A 200 -8.13 10.56 3.51
N GLU A 201 -9.27 10.04 4.01
CA GLU A 201 -10.58 10.68 3.98
C GLU A 201 -10.95 11.31 2.61
N PRO A 202 -10.93 10.53 1.51
CA PRO A 202 -11.14 11.09 0.17
C PRO A 202 -12.55 11.63 -0.06
N LEU A 203 -13.53 11.23 0.74
CA LEU A 203 -14.93 11.63 0.63
C LEU A 203 -15.31 12.76 1.60
N ALA A 204 -14.37 13.17 2.47
CA ALA A 204 -14.66 14.18 3.49
C ALA A 204 -14.88 15.57 2.90
N GLY A 205 -15.98 16.22 3.30
CA GLY A 205 -16.25 17.62 2.96
C GLY A 205 -16.54 17.90 1.50
N ILE A 206 -16.91 16.88 0.72
CA ILE A 206 -17.33 16.99 -0.67
C ILE A 206 -18.85 16.87 -0.79
N ASP A 207 -19.39 17.56 -1.81
CA ASP A 207 -20.82 17.46 -2.14
C ASP A 207 -21.13 16.08 -2.79
N PRO A 208 -22.42 15.65 -2.77
CA PRO A 208 -22.82 14.35 -3.29
C PRO A 208 -22.50 14.12 -4.78
N ILE A 209 -22.41 15.17 -5.60
CA ILE A 209 -22.07 15.04 -7.02
C ILE A 209 -20.58 14.73 -7.14
N ALA A 210 -19.74 15.48 -6.44
CA ALA A 210 -18.30 15.26 -6.42
C ALA A 210 -17.92 13.93 -5.74
N THR A 211 -18.75 13.38 -4.85
CA THR A 211 -18.57 12.04 -4.28
C THR A 211 -18.59 10.97 -5.37
N ASN A 212 -19.49 11.06 -6.35
CA ASN A 212 -19.53 10.12 -7.48
C ASN A 212 -18.24 10.20 -8.33
N ASP A 213 -17.75 11.40 -8.58
CA ASP A 213 -16.46 11.58 -9.29
C ASP A 213 -15.30 10.86 -8.57
N ILE A 214 -15.27 10.89 -7.24
CA ILE A 214 -14.24 10.19 -6.44
C ILE A 214 -14.44 8.68 -6.48
N ARG A 215 -15.70 8.19 -6.44
CA ARG A 215 -16.01 6.75 -6.59
C ARG A 215 -15.52 6.22 -7.94
N ASP A 216 -15.84 6.92 -9.03
CA ASP A 216 -15.40 6.57 -10.38
C ASP A 216 -13.86 6.56 -10.48
N LEU A 217 -13.22 7.50 -9.82
CA LEU A 217 -11.78 7.62 -9.77
C LEU A 217 -11.12 6.45 -9.01
N ILE A 218 -11.67 6.04 -7.86
CA ILE A 218 -11.20 4.87 -7.11
C ILE A 218 -11.36 3.59 -7.95
N LYS A 219 -12.51 3.45 -8.62
CA LYS A 219 -12.76 2.33 -9.54
C LYS A 219 -11.72 2.32 -10.68
N HIS A 220 -11.44 3.47 -11.26
CA HIS A 220 -10.41 3.61 -12.29
C HIS A 220 -9.02 3.18 -11.80
N LEU A 221 -8.61 3.57 -10.58
CA LEU A 221 -7.35 3.11 -9.98
C LEU A 221 -7.31 1.59 -9.84
N LYS A 222 -8.40 0.96 -9.38
CA LYS A 222 -8.54 -0.49 -9.28
C LYS A 222 -8.41 -1.16 -10.64
N GLU A 223 -9.08 -0.67 -11.68
CA GLU A 223 -9.03 -1.19 -13.05
C GLU A 223 -7.62 -1.11 -13.65
N ARG A 224 -6.82 -0.13 -13.26
CA ARG A 224 -5.38 -0.04 -13.58
C ARG A 224 -4.51 -1.05 -12.81
N GLY A 225 -5.11 -1.86 -11.95
CA GLY A 225 -4.39 -2.82 -11.12
C GLY A 225 -3.60 -2.16 -9.98
N ILE A 226 -3.99 -0.97 -9.53
CA ILE A 226 -3.42 -0.29 -8.37
C ILE A 226 -4.19 -0.72 -7.13
N GLY A 227 -3.48 -1.14 -6.07
CA GLY A 227 -4.11 -1.38 -4.77
C GLY A 227 -4.44 -0.06 -4.09
N VAL A 228 -5.68 0.11 -3.61
CA VAL A 228 -6.15 1.35 -2.97
C VAL A 228 -6.56 1.09 -1.54
N MET A 229 -5.96 1.79 -0.58
CA MET A 229 -6.40 1.78 0.82
C MET A 229 -7.06 3.12 1.15
N ILE A 230 -8.23 3.06 1.79
CA ILE A 230 -9.05 4.24 2.08
C ILE A 230 -9.34 4.29 3.57
N THR A 231 -9.14 5.44 4.20
CA THR A 231 -9.83 5.76 5.46
C THR A 231 -10.94 6.76 5.17
N ASP A 232 -12.07 6.64 5.84
CA ASP A 232 -13.09 7.67 5.82
C ASP A 232 -13.96 7.57 7.09
N HIS A 233 -14.64 8.66 7.42
CA HIS A 233 -15.64 8.69 8.48
C HIS A 233 -17.06 8.41 7.94
N ASN A 234 -17.26 8.54 6.62
CA ASN A 234 -18.51 8.17 5.96
C ASN A 234 -18.50 6.67 5.63
N VAL A 235 -18.92 5.87 6.59
CA VAL A 235 -18.86 4.41 6.54
C VAL A 235 -19.67 3.85 5.37
N ARG A 236 -20.88 4.38 5.15
CA ARG A 236 -21.79 3.90 4.09
C ARG A 236 -21.16 4.07 2.73
N ASP A 237 -20.74 5.29 2.40
CA ASP A 237 -20.13 5.58 1.10
C ASP A 237 -18.82 4.80 0.88
N THR A 238 -18.07 4.54 1.96
CA THR A 238 -16.85 3.76 1.86
C THR A 238 -17.14 2.28 1.67
N LEU A 239 -18.07 1.68 2.41
CA LEU A 239 -18.44 0.27 2.25
C LEU A 239 -19.01 -0.04 0.85
N ASP A 240 -19.63 0.95 0.19
CA ASP A 240 -20.15 0.79 -1.18
C ASP A 240 -19.04 0.67 -2.24
N ILE A 241 -17.81 1.10 -1.95
CA ILE A 241 -16.72 1.17 -2.94
C ILE A 241 -15.54 0.23 -2.65
N VAL A 242 -15.47 -0.34 -1.44
CA VAL A 242 -14.38 -1.24 -1.07
C VAL A 242 -14.73 -2.71 -1.35
N ASP A 243 -13.71 -3.52 -1.67
CA ASP A 243 -13.86 -4.96 -1.80
C ASP A 243 -13.96 -5.65 -0.44
N ARG A 244 -13.20 -5.12 0.55
CA ARG A 244 -13.24 -5.53 1.97
C ARG A 244 -12.76 -4.40 2.86
N ALA A 245 -12.99 -4.51 4.15
CA ALA A 245 -12.51 -3.52 5.10
C ALA A 245 -11.98 -4.14 6.39
N TYR A 246 -11.08 -3.41 7.04
CA TYR A 246 -10.64 -3.62 8.41
C TYR A 246 -11.35 -2.62 9.31
N ILE A 247 -11.95 -3.10 10.38
CA ILE A 247 -12.53 -2.24 11.42
C ILE A 247 -11.52 -2.14 12.57
N ILE A 248 -11.04 -0.93 12.83
CA ILE A 248 -10.17 -0.65 13.97
C ILE A 248 -10.98 -0.08 15.12
N HIS A 249 -10.76 -0.63 16.30
CA HIS A 249 -11.29 -0.14 17.55
C HIS A 249 -10.21 -0.23 18.64
N ASP A 250 -10.03 0.82 19.43
CA ASP A 250 -9.02 0.90 20.49
C ASP A 250 -7.60 0.49 20.06
N GLY A 251 -7.21 0.87 18.83
CA GLY A 251 -5.88 0.60 18.30
C GLY A 251 -5.67 -0.84 17.82
N MET A 252 -6.67 -1.68 17.77
CA MET A 252 -6.61 -3.07 17.30
C MET A 252 -7.59 -3.32 16.16
N VAL A 253 -7.30 -4.31 15.32
CA VAL A 253 -8.27 -4.82 14.34
C VAL A 253 -9.35 -5.59 15.12
N LEU A 254 -10.57 -5.08 15.10
CA LEU A 254 -11.74 -5.74 15.67
C LEU A 254 -12.28 -6.81 14.73
N MET A 255 -12.32 -6.50 13.42
CA MET A 255 -12.83 -7.38 12.39
C MET A 255 -12.23 -7.00 11.04
N ASP A 256 -12.06 -7.99 10.17
CA ASP A 256 -11.86 -7.78 8.73
C ASP A 256 -12.81 -8.68 7.93
N GLY A 257 -13.24 -8.24 6.75
CA GLY A 257 -14.16 -8.99 5.91
C GLY A 257 -14.80 -8.17 4.81
N LEU A 258 -15.75 -8.80 4.13
CA LEU A 258 -16.57 -8.16 3.09
C LEU A 258 -17.52 -7.12 3.71
N PRO A 259 -17.95 -6.11 2.96
CA PRO A 259 -18.91 -5.11 3.46
C PRO A 259 -20.15 -5.71 4.13
N ALA A 260 -20.74 -6.76 3.54
CA ALA A 260 -21.91 -7.45 4.09
C ALA A 260 -21.63 -8.09 5.47
N ASP A 261 -20.46 -8.71 5.63
CA ASP A 261 -20.06 -9.36 6.89
C ASP A 261 -19.87 -8.31 8.00
N ILE A 262 -19.26 -7.17 7.64
CA ILE A 262 -19.02 -6.05 8.56
C ILE A 262 -20.36 -5.46 9.06
N VAL A 263 -21.31 -5.23 8.15
CA VAL A 263 -22.64 -4.69 8.53
C VAL A 263 -23.45 -5.69 9.36
N GLY A 264 -23.26 -6.99 9.12
CA GLY A 264 -23.92 -8.06 9.88
C GLY A 264 -23.31 -8.32 11.26
N ASN A 265 -22.11 -7.81 11.56
CA ASN A 265 -21.41 -8.12 12.81
C ASN A 265 -21.94 -7.30 13.99
N GLU A 266 -22.39 -7.97 15.05
CA GLU A 266 -22.99 -7.35 16.25
C GLU A 266 -21.99 -6.45 17.00
N ASP A 267 -20.73 -6.85 17.13
CA ASP A 267 -19.72 -6.06 17.82
C ASP A 267 -19.39 -4.78 17.07
N VAL A 268 -19.28 -4.85 15.74
CA VAL A 268 -19.06 -3.67 14.87
C VAL A 268 -20.27 -2.74 14.95
N ARG A 269 -21.48 -3.27 14.93
CA ARG A 269 -22.70 -2.46 15.09
C ARG A 269 -22.72 -1.74 16.43
N ARG A 270 -22.41 -2.45 17.52
CA ARG A 270 -22.40 -1.90 18.88
C ARG A 270 -21.39 -0.76 19.08
N VAL A 271 -20.17 -0.89 18.53
CA VAL A 271 -19.07 0.06 18.82
C VAL A 271 -18.88 1.13 17.75
N TYR A 272 -19.44 0.95 16.55
CA TYR A 272 -19.14 1.82 15.43
C TYR A 272 -20.36 2.20 14.56
N LEU A 273 -21.13 1.24 14.04
CA LEU A 273 -22.18 1.53 13.07
C LEU A 273 -23.48 2.02 13.73
N GLY A 274 -23.81 1.53 14.92
CA GLY A 274 -25.11 1.70 15.57
C GLY A 274 -26.18 0.73 15.06
N ASP A 275 -27.22 0.51 15.88
CA ASP A 275 -28.24 -0.53 15.63
C ASP A 275 -29.09 -0.29 14.38
N ARG A 276 -29.20 0.97 13.95
CA ARG A 276 -30.07 1.38 12.81
C ARG A 276 -29.30 1.47 11.48
N PHE A 277 -28.04 1.09 11.44
CA PHE A 277 -27.24 1.14 10.21
C PHE A 277 -27.69 0.06 9.22
N ASN A 278 -27.98 0.45 7.98
CA ASN A 278 -28.25 -0.41 6.82
C ASN A 278 -27.50 0.18 5.61
N LEU A 279 -26.97 -0.69 4.75
CA LEU A 279 -26.38 -0.33 3.45
C LEU A 279 -27.47 0.12 2.49
#